data_90351587eb624825153f83a226151151
#
_entry.id   90351587eb624825153f83a226151151
#
_cell.length_a   1.000
_cell.length_b   1.000
_cell.length_c   1.000
_cell.angle_alpha   90.00
_cell.angle_beta   90.00
_cell.angle_gamma   90.00
#
_symmetry.space_group_name_H-M   'P 1'
#
loop_
_entity.id
_entity.type
_entity.pdbx_description
1 polymer ?
#
loop_
_entity_poly.entity_id
_entity_poly.type
_entity_poly.pdbx_seq_one_letter_code
_entity_poly.pdbx_strand_id
1 'polypeptide(L)'
;MSSVIGQAGLPASAASVSIDCLATIGQVGNSDHANLNLGKAGRKRWMGIRPTVRGSAMDPRSHPHGGGEGRSPIGMPGPKTPWGKPAMGYKTRKNKRTEKMIVRRRGGK
;
A
#
# COMPACT_ATOMS: atom_id res chain seq x y z
N MET A 1 -1.53 32.78 -14.49
CA MET A 1 -1.63 31.32 -14.26
C MET A 1 -2.46 31.11 -13.00
N SER A 2 -3.75 30.92 -13.16
CA SER A 2 -4.69 30.84 -12.03
C SER A 2 -4.89 29.38 -11.65
N SER A 3 -4.36 28.99 -10.51
CA SER A 3 -4.65 27.69 -9.93
C SER A 3 -6.02 27.76 -9.26
N VAL A 4 -7.01 27.12 -9.84
CA VAL A 4 -8.32 26.91 -9.19
C VAL A 4 -8.13 25.82 -8.13
N ILE A 5 -7.76 26.22 -6.93
CA ILE A 5 -7.85 25.37 -5.76
C ILE A 5 -9.06 25.84 -4.97
N GLY A 6 -10.20 25.17 -5.17
CA GLY A 6 -11.37 25.35 -4.32
C GLY A 6 -11.01 24.99 -2.88
N GLN A 7 -11.44 25.80 -1.92
CA GLN A 7 -11.25 25.62 -0.47
C GLN A 7 -12.15 24.51 0.09
N ALA A 8 -11.98 23.29 -0.39
CA ALA A 8 -12.36 22.08 0.35
C ALA A 8 -11.07 21.51 0.91
N GLY A 9 -11.02 21.23 2.22
CA GLY A 9 -9.82 20.89 2.97
C GLY A 9 -8.80 20.07 2.17
N LEU A 10 -7.54 20.51 2.17
CA LEU A 10 -6.48 19.89 1.37
C LEU A 10 -6.45 18.37 1.62
N PRO A 11 -6.47 17.57 0.57
CA PRO A 11 -6.40 16.11 0.71
C PRO A 11 -5.14 15.70 1.49
N ALA A 12 -5.19 14.56 2.17
CA ALA A 12 -4.08 14.04 2.97
C ALA A 12 -2.76 13.91 2.17
N SER A 13 -2.86 13.85 0.84
CA SER A 13 -1.73 13.91 -0.09
C SER A 13 -2.14 14.68 -1.33
N ALA A 14 -1.22 15.48 -1.87
CA ALA A 14 -1.43 16.25 -3.09
C ALA A 14 -0.23 16.11 -4.02
N ALA A 15 -0.50 16.02 -5.32
CA ALA A 15 0.51 16.02 -6.36
C ALA A 15 0.12 16.97 -7.49
N SER A 16 1.11 17.60 -8.11
CA SER A 16 0.94 18.39 -9.33
C SER A 16 1.10 17.51 -10.55
N VAL A 17 0.28 17.72 -11.56
CA VAL A 17 0.32 17.01 -12.84
C VAL A 17 0.43 18.05 -13.94
N SER A 18 1.14 17.75 -15.05
CA SER A 18 1.20 18.65 -16.20
C SER A 18 -0.20 18.91 -16.76
N ILE A 19 -0.44 20.14 -17.20
CA ILE A 19 -1.72 20.55 -17.79
C ILE A 19 -2.00 19.83 -19.11
N ASP A 20 -0.96 19.33 -19.77
CA ASP A 20 -1.07 18.60 -21.04
C ASP A 20 -1.54 17.13 -20.84
N CYS A 21 -1.66 16.69 -19.59
CA CYS A 21 -2.14 15.34 -19.31
C CYS A 21 -3.63 15.22 -19.54
N LEU A 22 -4.03 14.12 -20.16
CA LEU A 22 -5.44 13.75 -20.31
C LEU A 22 -6.04 13.40 -18.94
N ALA A 23 -7.28 13.81 -18.73
CA ALA A 23 -8.02 13.53 -17.50
C ALA A 23 -9.45 13.09 -17.82
N THR A 24 -10.00 12.23 -16.99
CA THR A 24 -11.41 11.85 -17.03
C THR A 24 -12.14 12.52 -15.87
N ILE A 25 -13.19 13.26 -16.17
CA ILE A 25 -14.04 13.95 -15.18
C ILE A 25 -15.25 13.05 -14.89
N GLY A 26 -15.55 12.85 -13.62
CA GLY A 26 -16.70 12.06 -13.21
C GLY A 26 -16.49 11.35 -11.88
N GLN A 27 -17.45 10.53 -11.50
CA GLN A 27 -17.37 9.70 -10.31
C GLN A 27 -16.68 8.37 -10.65
N VAL A 28 -15.92 7.84 -9.69
CA VAL A 28 -15.38 6.48 -9.80
C VAL A 28 -16.53 5.49 -9.71
N GLY A 29 -16.65 4.61 -10.70
CA GLY A 29 -17.62 3.53 -10.69
C GLY A 29 -17.22 2.39 -9.77
N ASN A 30 -18.17 1.49 -9.49
CA ASN A 30 -17.93 0.27 -8.74
C ASN A 30 -17.27 0.51 -7.36
N SER A 31 -17.74 1.54 -6.64
CA SER A 31 -17.19 1.97 -5.35
C SER A 31 -17.20 0.87 -4.29
N ASP A 32 -18.17 -0.03 -4.36
CA ASP A 32 -18.34 -1.12 -3.39
C ASP A 32 -17.47 -2.36 -3.68
N HIS A 33 -16.67 -2.32 -4.74
CA HIS A 33 -15.82 -3.45 -5.11
C HIS A 33 -14.85 -3.87 -3.98
N ALA A 34 -14.37 -2.92 -3.18
CA ALA A 34 -13.50 -3.20 -2.04
C ALA A 34 -14.20 -4.02 -0.94
N ASN A 35 -15.52 -3.94 -0.84
CA ASN A 35 -16.34 -4.62 0.14
C ASN A 35 -16.79 -6.01 -0.32
N LEU A 36 -16.40 -6.44 -1.52
CA LEU A 36 -16.80 -7.72 -2.10
C LEU A 36 -16.30 -8.89 -1.25
N ASN A 37 -17.21 -9.70 -0.77
CA ASN A 37 -16.87 -10.94 -0.09
C ASN A 37 -16.71 -12.08 -1.10
N LEU A 38 -15.48 -12.56 -1.25
CA LEU A 38 -15.16 -13.64 -2.18
C LEU A 38 -15.68 -15.01 -1.71
N GLY A 39 -15.91 -15.19 -0.42
CA GLY A 39 -16.50 -16.39 0.18
C GLY A 39 -15.56 -17.60 0.23
N LYS A 40 -14.78 -17.87 -0.79
CA LYS A 40 -13.86 -19.02 -0.86
C LYS A 40 -12.53 -18.71 -1.49
N ALA A 41 -11.49 -19.44 -1.10
CA ALA A 41 -10.12 -19.28 -1.61
C ALA A 41 -10.01 -19.53 -3.13
N GLY A 42 -10.84 -20.43 -3.68
CA GLY A 42 -10.86 -20.73 -5.11
C GLY A 42 -11.16 -19.51 -5.98
N ARG A 43 -12.01 -18.59 -5.53
CA ARG A 43 -12.28 -17.34 -6.28
C ARG A 43 -11.04 -16.45 -6.39
N LYS A 44 -10.22 -16.36 -5.35
CA LYS A 44 -8.93 -15.65 -5.43
C LYS A 44 -8.00 -16.32 -6.45
N ARG A 45 -7.99 -17.63 -6.52
CA ARG A 45 -7.18 -18.35 -7.51
C ARG A 45 -7.65 -18.12 -8.93
N TRP A 46 -8.94 -18.00 -9.15
CA TRP A 46 -9.49 -17.61 -10.47
C TRP A 46 -9.07 -16.20 -10.90
N MET A 47 -8.81 -15.31 -9.93
CA MET A 47 -8.26 -13.98 -10.18
C MET A 47 -6.73 -13.97 -10.39
N GLY A 48 -6.09 -15.14 -10.46
CA GLY A 48 -4.64 -15.27 -10.61
C GLY A 48 -3.84 -15.02 -9.33
N ILE A 49 -4.48 -14.87 -8.18
CA ILE A 49 -3.81 -14.59 -6.90
C ILE A 49 -3.33 -15.91 -6.27
N ARG A 50 -2.02 -16.04 -6.12
CA ARG A 50 -1.40 -17.19 -5.44
C ARG A 50 -1.62 -17.12 -3.93
N PRO A 51 -1.69 -18.26 -3.23
CA PRO A 51 -1.71 -18.31 -1.77
C PRO A 51 -0.52 -17.59 -1.15
N THR A 52 -0.76 -16.87 -0.06
CA THR A 52 0.29 -16.17 0.71
C THR A 52 0.58 -16.91 2.00
N VAL A 53 1.86 -17.17 2.26
CA VAL A 53 2.33 -17.76 3.50
C VAL A 53 2.81 -16.65 4.44
N ARG A 54 2.40 -16.71 5.70
CA ARG A 54 2.85 -15.78 6.73
C ARG A 54 4.31 -16.03 7.09
N GLY A 55 5.07 -14.97 7.39
CA GLY A 55 6.45 -15.08 7.82
C GLY A 55 6.65 -15.97 9.06
N SER A 56 5.72 -15.92 10.03
CA SER A 56 5.75 -16.75 11.23
C SER A 56 5.53 -18.25 10.98
N ALA A 57 5.02 -18.63 9.80
CA ALA A 57 4.88 -20.02 9.38
C ALA A 57 6.08 -20.54 8.58
N MET A 58 7.08 -19.70 8.37
CA MET A 58 8.31 -20.02 7.65
C MET A 58 9.42 -20.48 8.59
N ASP A 59 10.48 -21.03 8.02
CA ASP A 59 11.73 -21.35 8.69
C ASP A 59 12.48 -20.05 9.13
N PRO A 60 13.24 -20.06 10.23
CA PRO A 60 14.04 -18.91 10.69
C PRO A 60 14.99 -18.34 9.64
N ARG A 61 15.45 -19.15 8.70
CA ARG A 61 16.31 -18.70 7.59
C ARG A 61 15.55 -17.95 6.51
N SER A 62 14.25 -18.23 6.37
CA SER A 62 13.42 -17.69 5.28
C SER A 62 12.75 -16.36 5.63
N HIS A 63 12.54 -16.11 6.91
CA HIS A 63 11.88 -14.88 7.36
C HIS A 63 12.32 -14.50 8.78
N PRO A 64 12.48 -13.19 9.09
CA PRO A 64 12.79 -12.72 10.45
C PRO A 64 11.78 -13.16 11.53
N HIS A 65 10.53 -13.44 11.14
CA HIS A 65 9.49 -13.97 12.02
C HIS A 65 9.43 -15.50 12.04
N GLY A 66 10.31 -16.17 11.31
CA GLY A 66 10.34 -17.62 11.19
C GLY A 66 10.80 -18.30 12.49
N GLY A 67 10.49 -19.58 12.58
CA GLY A 67 10.71 -20.39 13.78
C GLY A 67 9.58 -20.30 14.79
N GLY A 68 9.56 -21.24 15.72
CA GLY A 68 8.52 -21.39 16.71
C GLY A 68 7.48 -22.44 16.34
N GLU A 69 6.68 -22.82 17.30
CA GLU A 69 5.65 -23.85 17.17
C GLU A 69 4.25 -23.25 17.37
N GLY A 70 3.28 -23.83 16.66
CA GLY A 70 1.89 -23.41 16.73
C GLY A 70 1.65 -21.98 16.24
N ARG A 71 1.03 -21.14 17.07
CA ARG A 71 0.78 -19.72 16.77
C ARG A 71 1.80 -18.82 17.46
N SER A 72 3.04 -18.91 17.04
CA SER A 72 4.10 -18.06 17.59
C SER A 72 3.86 -16.58 17.30
N PRO A 73 4.10 -15.68 18.27
CA PRO A 73 4.08 -14.25 18.05
C PRO A 73 5.27 -13.82 17.19
N ILE A 74 5.28 -12.55 16.79
CA ILE A 74 6.37 -11.97 15.98
C ILE A 74 7.71 -11.96 16.73
N GLY A 75 7.68 -11.86 18.06
CA GLY A 75 8.88 -11.87 18.92
C GLY A 75 9.80 -10.66 18.75
N MET A 76 9.36 -9.62 18.05
CA MET A 76 10.12 -8.40 17.76
C MET A 76 9.29 -7.16 18.13
N PRO A 77 9.92 -5.98 18.37
CA PRO A 77 9.20 -4.74 18.67
C PRO A 77 8.18 -4.31 17.60
N GLY A 78 8.35 -4.79 16.36
CA GLY A 78 7.42 -4.50 15.26
C GLY A 78 7.60 -5.49 14.11
N PRO A 79 6.60 -5.57 13.22
CA PRO A 79 6.65 -6.49 12.08
C PRO A 79 7.76 -6.11 11.10
N LYS A 80 8.41 -7.12 10.54
CA LYS A 80 9.48 -7.01 9.56
C LYS A 80 9.06 -7.60 8.22
N THR A 81 9.66 -7.11 7.16
CA THR A 81 9.59 -7.71 5.83
C THR A 81 10.54 -8.92 5.74
N PRO A 82 10.42 -9.79 4.71
CA PRO A 82 11.37 -10.90 4.51
C PRO A 82 12.84 -10.46 4.49
N TRP A 83 13.10 -9.21 4.13
CA TRP A 83 14.47 -8.65 4.08
C TRP A 83 14.87 -7.90 5.35
N GLY A 84 14.13 -8.03 6.44
CA GLY A 84 14.45 -7.45 7.73
C GLY A 84 14.11 -5.96 7.92
N LYS A 85 13.49 -5.32 6.93
CA LYS A 85 13.04 -3.92 7.04
C LYS A 85 11.73 -3.82 7.81
N PRO A 86 11.45 -2.70 8.51
CA PRO A 86 10.14 -2.45 9.10
C PRO A 86 9.04 -2.59 8.04
N ALA A 87 7.99 -3.37 8.35
CA ALA A 87 6.90 -3.61 7.41
C ALA A 87 5.91 -2.45 7.35
N MET A 88 5.80 -1.68 8.43
CA MET A 88 4.86 -0.56 8.54
C MET A 88 5.60 0.77 8.68
N GLY A 89 5.11 1.79 7.99
CA GLY A 89 5.64 3.15 8.09
C GLY A 89 6.98 3.40 7.40
N TYR A 90 7.60 2.39 6.81
CA TYR A 90 8.87 2.57 6.11
C TYR A 90 8.67 3.20 4.73
N LYS A 91 9.35 4.30 4.48
CA LYS A 91 9.30 5.01 3.19
C LYS A 91 10.02 4.19 2.11
N THR A 92 9.26 3.58 1.20
CA THR A 92 9.79 2.74 0.12
C THR A 92 9.93 3.47 -1.22
N ARG A 93 9.22 4.60 -1.43
CA ARG A 93 9.29 5.38 -2.68
C ARG A 93 10.69 5.98 -2.87
N LYS A 94 11.34 5.64 -4.00
CA LYS A 94 12.67 6.14 -4.39
C LYS A 94 12.69 6.81 -5.76
N ASN A 95 11.53 7.06 -6.36
CA ASN A 95 11.45 7.67 -7.69
C ASN A 95 11.74 9.16 -7.62
N LYS A 96 13.01 9.53 -7.84
CA LYS A 96 13.49 10.92 -7.83
C LYS A 96 12.87 11.77 -8.94
N ARG A 97 12.57 11.16 -10.11
CA ARG A 97 12.04 11.89 -11.27
C ARG A 97 10.68 12.54 -11.00
N THR A 98 9.81 11.85 -10.27
CA THR A 98 8.46 12.33 -9.94
C THR A 98 8.34 12.89 -8.53
N GLU A 99 9.44 12.96 -7.77
CA GLU A 99 9.45 13.54 -6.41
C GLU A 99 9.03 15.01 -6.43
N LYS A 100 9.50 15.77 -7.41
CA LYS A 100 9.16 17.19 -7.59
C LYS A 100 7.69 17.47 -7.86
N MET A 101 6.94 16.47 -8.30
CA MET A 101 5.49 16.59 -8.56
C MET A 101 4.66 16.45 -7.28
N ILE A 102 5.24 15.99 -6.18
CA ILE A 102 4.54 15.79 -4.92
C ILE A 102 4.56 17.08 -4.14
N VAL A 103 3.41 17.74 -4.05
CA VAL A 103 3.23 18.98 -3.28
C VAL A 103 3.13 18.68 -1.78
N ARG A 104 2.35 17.66 -1.43
CA ARG A 104 2.15 17.24 -0.04
C ARG A 104 2.12 15.73 0.07
N ARG A 105 2.89 15.17 1.00
CA ARG A 105 2.86 13.74 1.32
C ARG A 105 1.84 13.43 2.41
N ARG A 106 1.33 12.21 2.40
CA ARG A 106 0.52 11.71 3.51
C ARG A 106 1.36 11.70 4.80
N GLY A 107 0.88 12.37 5.85
CA GLY A 107 1.61 12.51 7.11
C GLY A 107 2.75 13.53 7.12
N GLY A 108 2.98 14.26 6.03
CA GLY A 108 3.87 15.42 6.01
C GLY A 108 3.20 16.63 6.67
N LYS A 109 3.96 17.33 7.54
CA LYS A 109 3.57 18.66 8.05
C LYS A 109 3.65 19.68 6.94
#